data_0a8fffc6c815b46978f1e68253312df6
#
_entry.id   0a8fffc6c815b46978f1e68253312df6
#
_cell.length_a   1.000
_cell.length_b   1.000
_cell.length_c   1.000
_cell.angle_alpha   90.00
_cell.angle_beta   90.00
_cell.angle_gamma   90.00
#
_symmetry.space_group_name_H-M   'P 1'
#
loop_
_entity.id
_entity.type
_entity.pdbx_description
1 polymer ?
#
loop_
_entity_poly.entity_id
_entity_poly.type
_entity_poly.pdbx_seq_one_letter_code
_entity_poly.pdbx_strand_id
1 'polypeptide(L)'
;RARGITITSAATTTEWKGIQLNLIDTPGHVDFTIEVERSMRVLDGAVAVFDGSQGVEPQSETVWKQADKYDVPRIAFANKMDKTGASFNMTYDSIIKRLAGNKVVRIQMPIGEESEFTGIIDLVAMKAYEFEGKMGEKVVEIAIPAHLQAEADKLHAELVERAAEQD
;
A
#
# COMPACT_ATOMS: atom_id res chain seq x y z
N ARG A 1 7.87 4.37 -23.86
CA ARG A 1 8.31 3.59 -22.67
C ARG A 1 9.45 2.63 -23.08
N ALA A 2 10.69 3.14 -23.22
CA ALA A 2 11.81 2.32 -23.73
C ALA A 2 12.35 1.27 -22.71
N ARG A 3 11.91 1.27 -21.44
CA ARG A 3 12.44 0.39 -20.38
C ARG A 3 11.36 -0.15 -19.43
N GLY A 4 10.08 -0.10 -19.77
CA GLY A 4 9.00 -0.54 -18.89
C GLY A 4 8.83 0.28 -17.61
N ILE A 5 9.41 1.48 -17.52
CA ILE A 5 9.27 2.46 -16.43
C ILE A 5 8.48 3.68 -16.89
N THR A 6 7.77 4.32 -15.98
CA THR A 6 7.06 5.57 -16.21
C THR A 6 8.09 6.70 -16.34
N ILE A 7 8.12 7.39 -17.49
CA ILE A 7 9.10 8.46 -17.77
C ILE A 7 8.53 9.83 -17.39
N THR A 8 7.22 10.02 -17.58
CA THR A 8 6.50 11.26 -17.26
C THR A 8 5.26 10.93 -16.45
N SER A 9 4.83 11.86 -15.60
CA SER A 9 3.56 11.73 -14.89
C SER A 9 2.41 11.65 -15.90
N ALA A 10 1.51 10.68 -15.68
CA ALA A 10 0.31 10.50 -16.48
C ALA A 10 -0.92 10.77 -15.60
N ALA A 11 -1.83 11.59 -16.09
CA ALA A 11 -3.08 11.90 -15.42
C ALA A 11 -4.25 11.20 -16.13
N THR A 12 -5.15 10.62 -15.36
CA THR A 12 -6.42 10.07 -15.84
C THR A 12 -7.52 10.33 -14.83
N THR A 13 -8.75 10.37 -15.30
CA THR A 13 -9.93 10.57 -14.48
C THR A 13 -10.84 9.35 -14.58
N THR A 14 -11.35 8.89 -13.46
CA THR A 14 -12.33 7.83 -13.38
C THR A 14 -13.39 8.16 -12.32
N GLU A 15 -14.47 7.39 -12.29
CA GLU A 15 -15.52 7.52 -11.29
C GLU A 15 -15.68 6.21 -10.52
N TRP A 16 -15.82 6.32 -9.21
CA TRP A 16 -16.08 5.20 -8.33
C TRP A 16 -17.15 5.59 -7.30
N LYS A 17 -18.27 4.87 -7.26
CA LYS A 17 -19.38 5.10 -6.31
C LYS A 17 -19.85 6.56 -6.25
N GLY A 18 -19.94 7.24 -7.39
CA GLY A 18 -20.35 8.63 -7.50
C GLY A 18 -19.26 9.66 -7.13
N ILE A 19 -18.03 9.21 -6.89
CA ILE A 19 -16.90 10.08 -6.58
C ILE A 19 -15.96 10.11 -7.80
N GLN A 20 -15.61 11.30 -8.25
CA GLN A 20 -14.62 11.50 -9.29
C GLN A 20 -13.22 11.32 -8.69
N LEU A 21 -12.43 10.45 -9.29
CA LEU A 21 -11.05 10.19 -8.95
C LEU A 21 -10.13 10.69 -10.06
N ASN A 22 -9.26 11.64 -9.73
CA ASN A 22 -8.21 12.12 -10.61
C ASN A 22 -6.90 11.44 -10.19
N LEU A 23 -6.43 10.50 -11.01
CA LEU A 23 -5.25 9.70 -10.73
C LEU A 23 -4.04 10.28 -11.45
N ILE A 24 -2.96 10.51 -10.71
CA ILE A 24 -1.67 10.93 -11.26
C ILE A 24 -0.68 9.80 -10.98
N ASP A 25 -0.28 9.08 -12.03
CA ASP A 25 0.77 8.09 -11.96
C ASP A 25 2.13 8.78 -12.05
N THR A 26 2.91 8.73 -10.96
CA THR A 26 4.21 9.37 -10.86
C THR A 26 5.34 8.36 -11.04
N PRO A 27 6.43 8.75 -11.74
CA PRO A 27 7.60 7.89 -11.83
C PRO A 27 8.27 7.71 -10.47
N GLY A 28 8.62 6.47 -10.13
CA GLY A 28 9.35 6.14 -8.89
C GLY A 28 10.87 6.22 -9.01
N HIS A 29 11.40 6.53 -10.21
CA HIS A 29 12.83 6.56 -10.44
C HIS A 29 13.46 7.90 -10.00
N VAL A 30 14.67 7.84 -9.42
CA VAL A 30 15.38 9.02 -8.89
C VAL A 30 15.63 10.12 -9.92
N ASP A 31 15.75 9.76 -11.19
CA ASP A 31 16.00 10.71 -12.30
C ASP A 31 14.78 11.62 -12.62
N PHE A 32 13.61 11.30 -12.07
CA PHE A 32 12.34 12.02 -12.34
C PHE A 32 11.82 12.80 -11.12
N THR A 33 12.72 13.29 -10.28
CA THR A 33 12.39 14.00 -9.03
C THR A 33 11.53 15.25 -9.25
N ILE A 34 11.77 15.99 -10.34
CA ILE A 34 11.03 17.23 -10.67
C ILE A 34 9.57 16.92 -11.02
N GLU A 35 9.30 15.86 -11.78
CA GLU A 35 7.96 15.42 -12.13
C GLU A 35 7.18 14.97 -10.91
N VAL A 36 7.83 14.21 -10.03
CA VAL A 36 7.26 13.78 -8.74
C VAL A 36 6.95 14.99 -7.87
N GLU A 37 7.86 15.94 -7.74
CA GLU A 37 7.67 17.15 -6.93
C GLU A 37 6.53 18.04 -7.45
N ARG A 38 6.39 18.19 -8.76
CA ARG A 38 5.26 18.90 -9.36
C ARG A 38 3.93 18.24 -9.05
N SER A 39 3.89 16.91 -9.11
CA SER A 39 2.69 16.14 -8.79
C SER A 39 2.29 16.29 -7.33
N MET A 40 3.24 16.25 -6.40
CA MET A 40 2.99 16.35 -4.96
C MET A 40 2.25 17.63 -4.56
N ARG A 41 2.43 18.72 -5.29
CA ARG A 41 1.80 20.02 -4.99
C ARG A 41 0.29 20.05 -5.18
N VAL A 42 -0.26 19.11 -5.94
CA VAL A 42 -1.69 19.09 -6.32
C VAL A 42 -2.44 17.87 -5.79
N LEU A 43 -1.77 17.02 -5.00
CA LEU A 43 -2.37 15.79 -4.47
C LEU A 43 -3.15 16.07 -3.18
N ASP A 44 -4.36 15.52 -3.10
CA ASP A 44 -5.14 15.42 -1.86
C ASP A 44 -4.67 14.23 -1.00
N GLY A 45 -4.08 13.22 -1.61
CA GLY A 45 -3.54 12.04 -0.97
C GLY A 45 -2.72 11.21 -1.94
N ALA A 46 -1.96 10.27 -1.43
CA ALA A 46 -1.11 9.40 -2.24
C ALA A 46 -1.19 7.93 -1.81
N VAL A 47 -1.01 7.04 -2.77
CA VAL A 47 -0.75 5.63 -2.52
C VAL A 47 0.73 5.37 -2.82
N ALA A 48 1.51 5.11 -1.78
CA ALA A 48 2.91 4.74 -1.90
C ALA A 48 3.03 3.23 -2.11
N VAL A 49 3.47 2.82 -3.30
CA VAL A 49 3.56 1.40 -3.70
C VAL A 49 4.95 0.86 -3.43
N PHE A 50 5.04 -0.20 -2.65
CA PHE A 50 6.29 -0.91 -2.32
C PHE A 50 6.28 -2.30 -2.96
N ASP A 51 7.44 -2.75 -3.45
CA ASP A 51 7.62 -4.15 -3.84
C ASP A 51 7.73 -5.02 -2.58
N GLY A 52 6.77 -5.91 -2.37
CA GLY A 52 6.71 -6.76 -1.17
C GLY A 52 7.92 -7.69 -0.97
N SER A 53 8.72 -7.90 -2.01
CA SER A 53 9.95 -8.68 -1.94
C SER A 53 11.21 -7.85 -1.61
N GLN A 54 11.12 -6.52 -1.71
CA GLN A 54 12.25 -5.60 -1.51
C GLN A 54 12.04 -4.69 -0.28
N GLY A 55 10.79 -4.38 0.06
CA GLY A 55 10.49 -3.38 1.07
C GLY A 55 10.84 -1.96 0.62
N VAL A 56 11.36 -1.16 1.54
CA VAL A 56 11.76 0.23 1.23
C VAL A 56 13.06 0.25 0.44
N GLU A 57 13.01 0.88 -0.73
CA GLU A 57 14.15 1.11 -1.62
C GLU A 57 14.56 2.60 -1.59
N PRO A 58 15.75 2.98 -2.08
CA PRO A 58 16.19 4.39 -2.09
C PRO A 58 15.23 5.35 -2.77
N GLN A 59 14.58 4.91 -3.87
CA GLN A 59 13.56 5.70 -4.57
C GLN A 59 12.35 5.96 -3.68
N SER A 60 11.91 4.96 -2.90
CA SER A 60 10.82 5.09 -1.95
C SER A 60 11.10 6.15 -0.89
N GLU A 61 12.34 6.19 -0.38
CA GLU A 61 12.74 7.21 0.60
C GLU A 61 12.67 8.62 0.03
N THR A 62 13.14 8.81 -1.20
CA THR A 62 13.13 10.11 -1.87
C THR A 62 11.72 10.62 -2.05
N VAL A 63 10.84 9.79 -2.60
CA VAL A 63 9.42 10.13 -2.83
C VAL A 63 8.69 10.37 -1.52
N TRP A 64 8.95 9.56 -0.50
CA TRP A 64 8.37 9.72 0.83
C TRP A 64 8.72 11.07 1.48
N LYS A 65 9.99 11.46 1.42
CA LYS A 65 10.44 12.77 1.92
C LYS A 65 9.80 13.95 1.18
N GLN A 66 9.57 13.80 -0.11
CA GLN A 66 8.83 14.81 -0.89
C GLN A 66 7.37 14.91 -0.46
N ALA A 67 6.71 13.77 -0.22
CA ALA A 67 5.36 13.76 0.32
C ALA A 67 5.28 14.40 1.73
N ASP A 68 6.29 14.19 2.57
CA ASP A 68 6.41 14.89 3.86
C ASP A 68 6.55 16.40 3.68
N LYS A 69 7.38 16.85 2.75
CA LYS A 69 7.59 18.28 2.44
C LYS A 69 6.31 19.02 2.06
N TYR A 70 5.37 18.33 1.41
CA TYR A 70 4.10 18.90 0.96
C TYR A 70 2.89 18.47 1.80
N ASP A 71 3.12 17.84 2.95
CA ASP A 71 2.09 17.34 3.88
C ASP A 71 1.03 16.47 3.18
N VAL A 72 1.44 15.63 2.23
CA VAL A 72 0.53 14.75 1.50
C VAL A 72 0.18 13.53 2.34
N PRO A 73 -1.09 13.35 2.74
CA PRO A 73 -1.54 12.12 3.39
C PRO A 73 -1.33 10.91 2.49
N ARG A 74 -0.96 9.76 3.06
CA ARG A 74 -0.65 8.58 2.23
C ARG A 74 -1.04 7.27 2.87
N ILE A 75 -1.34 6.31 1.98
CA ILE A 75 -1.51 4.91 2.31
C ILE A 75 -0.33 4.15 1.67
N ALA A 76 0.33 3.29 2.43
CA ALA A 76 1.34 2.38 1.89
C ALA A 76 0.68 1.10 1.36
N PHE A 77 1.06 0.68 0.16
CA PHE A 77 0.55 -0.51 -0.50
C PHE A 77 1.69 -1.50 -0.79
N ALA A 78 1.65 -2.67 -0.18
CA ALA A 78 2.58 -3.76 -0.47
C ALA A 78 2.10 -4.50 -1.72
N ASN A 79 2.80 -4.31 -2.83
CA ASN A 79 2.50 -4.91 -4.13
C ASN A 79 3.34 -6.16 -4.38
N LYS A 80 2.94 -6.98 -5.33
CA LYS A 80 3.65 -8.20 -5.73
C LYS A 80 3.80 -9.21 -4.59
N MET A 81 2.75 -9.37 -3.78
CA MET A 81 2.76 -10.30 -2.66
C MET A 81 2.80 -11.78 -3.08
N ASP A 82 2.52 -12.06 -4.35
CA ASP A 82 2.65 -13.36 -5.01
C ASP A 82 4.07 -13.69 -5.49
N LYS A 83 4.98 -12.73 -5.44
CA LYS A 83 6.38 -12.89 -5.91
C LYS A 83 7.20 -13.65 -4.87
N THR A 84 8.13 -14.49 -5.33
CA THR A 84 9.11 -15.15 -4.46
C THR A 84 9.91 -14.15 -3.63
N GLY A 85 10.00 -14.37 -2.33
CA GLY A 85 10.63 -13.47 -1.37
C GLY A 85 9.71 -12.38 -0.84
N ALA A 86 8.44 -12.32 -1.29
CA ALA A 86 7.48 -11.36 -0.76
C ALA A 86 7.15 -11.64 0.70
N SER A 87 7.20 -10.59 1.53
CA SER A 87 6.79 -10.63 2.93
C SER A 87 6.17 -9.30 3.35
N PHE A 88 4.93 -9.36 3.80
CA PHE A 88 4.21 -8.19 4.31
C PHE A 88 4.86 -7.63 5.59
N ASN A 89 5.25 -8.50 6.51
CA ASN A 89 5.89 -8.09 7.76
C ASN A 89 7.25 -7.44 7.50
N MET A 90 8.07 -8.01 6.62
CA MET A 90 9.35 -7.41 6.24
C MET A 90 9.15 -6.02 5.62
N THR A 91 8.17 -5.88 4.74
CA THR A 91 7.84 -4.59 4.11
C THR A 91 7.37 -3.57 5.16
N TYR A 92 6.46 -3.95 6.05
CA TYR A 92 5.98 -3.12 7.15
C TYR A 92 7.11 -2.66 8.08
N ASP A 93 7.97 -3.59 8.51
CA ASP A 93 9.10 -3.30 9.38
C ASP A 93 10.10 -2.36 8.71
N SER A 94 10.34 -2.50 7.40
CA SER A 94 11.19 -1.60 6.64
C SER A 94 10.64 -0.19 6.56
N ILE A 95 9.32 -0.02 6.44
CA ILE A 95 8.64 1.28 6.45
C ILE A 95 8.80 1.94 7.82
N ILE A 96 8.56 1.21 8.91
CA ILE A 96 8.77 1.73 10.27
C ILE A 96 10.21 2.18 10.46
N LYS A 97 11.17 1.33 10.11
CA LYS A 97 12.59 1.57 10.35
C LYS A 97 13.16 2.73 9.53
N ARG A 98 12.72 2.88 8.29
CA ARG A 98 13.38 3.78 7.32
C ARG A 98 12.58 5.03 6.98
N LEU A 99 11.25 5.04 7.16
CA LEU A 99 10.40 6.13 6.69
C LEU A 99 9.60 6.82 7.79
N ALA A 100 8.72 6.11 8.46
CA ALA A 100 7.64 6.71 9.23
C ALA A 100 7.70 6.44 10.73
N GLY A 101 8.60 5.61 11.21
CA GLY A 101 8.63 5.20 12.61
C GLY A 101 7.28 4.62 13.05
N ASN A 102 6.88 4.91 14.27
CA ASN A 102 5.64 4.40 14.86
C ASN A 102 4.36 5.08 14.36
N LYS A 103 4.42 5.93 13.33
CA LYS A 103 3.25 6.60 12.76
C LYS A 103 2.45 5.73 11.80
N VAL A 104 2.95 4.55 11.45
CA VAL A 104 2.32 3.61 10.52
C VAL A 104 1.58 2.53 11.27
N VAL A 105 0.38 2.19 10.81
CA VAL A 105 -0.43 1.09 11.33
C VAL A 105 -0.93 0.24 10.16
N ARG A 106 -1.10 -1.05 10.41
CA ARG A 106 -1.66 -1.98 9.41
C ARG A 106 -3.17 -1.89 9.39
N ILE A 107 -3.75 -1.68 8.21
CA ILE A 107 -5.21 -1.68 7.99
C ILE A 107 -5.69 -2.96 7.29
N GLN A 108 -4.78 -3.71 6.71
CA GLN A 108 -5.01 -5.01 6.09
C GLN A 108 -3.84 -5.94 6.40
N MET A 109 -4.07 -7.24 6.29
CA MET A 109 -3.03 -8.26 6.30
C MET A 109 -3.28 -9.28 5.19
N PRO A 110 -2.24 -9.90 4.59
CA PRO A 110 -2.42 -10.88 3.55
C PRO A 110 -2.89 -12.23 4.11
N ILE A 111 -3.60 -12.98 3.29
CA ILE A 111 -3.85 -14.42 3.47
C ILE A 111 -2.83 -15.16 2.61
N GLY A 112 -1.80 -15.68 3.25
CA GLY A 112 -0.65 -16.27 2.58
C GLY A 112 0.32 -15.22 2.00
N GLU A 113 1.45 -15.69 1.56
CA GLU A 113 2.50 -14.91 0.91
C GLU A 113 3.11 -15.75 -0.21
N GLU A 114 3.78 -15.14 -1.16
CA GLU A 114 4.35 -15.80 -2.34
C GLU A 114 3.29 -16.61 -3.12
N SER A 115 3.58 -17.87 -3.42
CA SER A 115 2.66 -18.77 -4.13
C SER A 115 1.37 -19.08 -3.36
N GLU A 116 1.38 -18.88 -2.04
CA GLU A 116 0.23 -19.12 -1.16
C GLU A 116 -0.65 -17.88 -0.96
N PHE A 117 -0.31 -16.76 -1.58
CA PHE A 117 -1.10 -15.53 -1.49
C PHE A 117 -2.44 -15.69 -2.22
N THR A 118 -3.54 -15.65 -1.48
CA THR A 118 -4.89 -15.87 -2.01
C THR A 118 -5.86 -14.74 -1.75
N GLY A 119 -5.57 -13.86 -0.79
CA GLY A 119 -6.50 -12.81 -0.40
C GLY A 119 -5.97 -11.90 0.70
N ILE A 120 -6.90 -11.17 1.30
CA ILE A 120 -6.60 -10.22 2.38
C ILE A 120 -7.63 -10.31 3.52
N ILE A 121 -7.20 -9.89 4.70
CA ILE A 121 -8.08 -9.60 5.83
C ILE A 121 -8.13 -8.09 6.00
N ASP A 122 -9.32 -7.51 5.95
CA ASP A 122 -9.57 -6.12 6.30
C ASP A 122 -9.66 -6.01 7.83
N LEU A 123 -8.65 -5.36 8.43
CA LEU A 123 -8.54 -5.22 9.89
C LEU A 123 -9.46 -4.15 10.45
N VAL A 124 -9.99 -3.26 9.63
CA VAL A 124 -10.98 -2.27 10.05
C VAL A 124 -12.35 -2.92 10.22
N ALA A 125 -12.83 -3.62 9.20
CA ALA A 125 -14.13 -4.29 9.19
C ALA A 125 -14.11 -5.68 9.81
N MET A 126 -12.92 -6.27 10.04
CA MET A 126 -12.72 -7.66 10.44
C MET A 126 -13.42 -8.64 9.52
N LYS A 127 -13.15 -8.49 8.23
CA LYS A 127 -13.67 -9.33 7.14
C LYS A 127 -12.51 -9.83 6.28
N ALA A 128 -12.67 -11.02 5.71
CA ALA A 128 -11.68 -11.59 4.82
C ALA A 128 -12.23 -11.71 3.40
N TYR A 129 -11.33 -11.57 2.43
CA TYR A 129 -11.64 -11.64 1.01
C TYR A 129 -10.61 -12.49 0.28
N GLU A 130 -11.07 -13.36 -0.61
CA GLU A 130 -10.23 -14.08 -1.55
C GLU A 130 -10.39 -13.53 -2.96
N PHE A 131 -9.31 -13.63 -3.72
CA PHE A 131 -9.25 -13.22 -5.12
C PHE A 131 -9.35 -14.45 -6.00
N GLU A 132 -10.50 -14.65 -6.66
CA GLU A 132 -10.77 -15.75 -7.56
C GLU A 132 -10.65 -15.30 -9.03
N GLY A 133 -10.51 -16.28 -9.94
CA GLY A 133 -10.29 -16.05 -11.36
C GLY A 133 -8.81 -16.09 -11.75
N LYS A 134 -8.55 -16.08 -13.05
CA LYS A 134 -7.18 -16.20 -13.59
C LYS A 134 -6.29 -14.99 -13.24
N MET A 135 -6.89 -13.84 -13.00
CA MET A 135 -6.22 -12.57 -12.68
C MET A 135 -6.69 -12.00 -11.32
N GLY A 136 -7.39 -12.80 -10.51
CA GLY A 136 -7.93 -12.33 -9.24
C GLY A 136 -9.06 -11.29 -9.38
N GLU A 137 -9.74 -11.30 -10.53
CA GLU A 137 -10.74 -10.30 -10.88
C GLU A 137 -12.04 -10.42 -10.09
N LYS A 138 -12.29 -11.56 -9.46
CA LYS A 138 -13.47 -11.80 -8.63
C LYS A 138 -13.09 -11.76 -7.16
N VAL A 139 -13.63 -10.80 -6.44
CA VAL A 139 -13.44 -10.67 -4.99
C VAL A 139 -14.60 -11.35 -4.27
N VAL A 140 -14.30 -12.32 -3.41
CA VAL A 140 -15.27 -13.10 -2.65
C VAL A 140 -15.03 -12.93 -1.16
N GLU A 141 -16.07 -12.56 -0.41
CA GLU A 141 -16.01 -12.51 1.04
C GLU A 141 -15.99 -13.95 1.60
N ILE A 142 -15.06 -14.21 2.50
CA ILE A 142 -14.91 -15.49 3.20
C ILE A 142 -14.86 -15.26 4.71
N ALA A 143 -15.00 -16.32 5.49
CA ALA A 143 -14.69 -16.25 6.92
C ALA A 143 -13.18 -16.05 7.12
N ILE A 144 -12.78 -15.33 8.16
CA ILE A 144 -11.37 -15.20 8.53
C ILE A 144 -10.81 -16.60 8.79
N PRO A 145 -9.73 -17.02 8.11
CA PRO A 145 -9.10 -18.32 8.35
C PRO A 145 -8.76 -18.50 9.82
N ALA A 146 -9.13 -19.66 10.38
CA ALA A 146 -8.99 -19.93 11.82
C ALA A 146 -7.55 -19.74 12.32
N HIS A 147 -6.55 -20.12 11.53
CA HIS A 147 -5.12 -19.98 11.86
C HIS A 147 -4.62 -18.53 11.85
N LEU A 148 -5.36 -17.59 11.28
CA LEU A 148 -5.03 -16.16 11.23
C LEU A 148 -5.88 -15.31 12.17
N GLN A 149 -6.91 -15.90 12.81
CA GLN A 149 -7.86 -15.16 13.65
C GLN A 149 -7.17 -14.44 14.81
N ALA A 150 -6.29 -15.12 15.52
CA ALA A 150 -5.59 -14.54 16.67
C ALA A 150 -4.69 -13.37 16.27
N GLU A 151 -3.97 -13.48 15.14
CA GLU A 151 -3.14 -12.40 14.61
C GLU A 151 -4.01 -11.23 14.14
N ALA A 152 -5.10 -11.50 13.42
CA ALA A 152 -6.03 -10.47 12.99
C ALA A 152 -6.64 -9.70 14.17
N ASP A 153 -7.04 -10.39 15.22
CA ASP A 153 -7.56 -9.76 16.45
C ASP A 153 -6.53 -8.86 17.13
N LYS A 154 -5.27 -9.31 17.20
CA LYS A 154 -4.16 -8.53 17.75
C LYS A 154 -3.92 -7.27 16.93
N LEU A 155 -3.86 -7.37 15.60
CA LEU A 155 -3.61 -6.24 14.70
C LEU A 155 -4.78 -5.27 14.69
N HIS A 156 -6.01 -5.77 14.80
CA HIS A 156 -7.19 -4.92 14.94
C HIS A 156 -7.15 -4.12 16.25
N ALA A 157 -6.79 -4.74 17.37
CA ALA A 157 -6.64 -4.05 18.65
C ALA A 157 -5.55 -2.94 18.57
N GLU A 158 -4.42 -3.23 17.94
CA GLU A 158 -3.36 -2.24 17.68
C GLU A 158 -3.86 -1.07 16.82
N LEU A 159 -4.63 -1.36 15.78
CA LEU A 159 -5.24 -0.35 14.92
C LEU A 159 -6.19 0.57 15.70
N VAL A 160 -7.07 0.01 16.52
CA VAL A 160 -8.02 0.76 17.36
C VAL A 160 -7.28 1.65 18.37
N GLU A 161 -6.25 1.12 19.04
CA GLU A 161 -5.42 1.87 19.99
C GLU A 161 -4.74 3.06 19.31
N ARG A 162 -4.13 2.83 18.13
CA ARG A 162 -3.47 3.89 17.34
C ARG A 162 -4.44 4.95 16.83
N ALA A 163 -5.63 4.55 16.43
CA ALA A 163 -6.66 5.49 16.01
C ALA A 163 -7.11 6.38 17.19
N ALA A 164 -7.30 5.79 18.37
CA ALA A 164 -7.70 6.52 19.57
C ALA A 164 -6.62 7.52 20.07
N GLU A 165 -5.35 7.30 19.76
CA GLU A 165 -4.27 8.26 20.09
C GLU A 165 -4.32 9.55 19.27
N GLN A 166 -5.09 9.59 18.20
CA GLN A 166 -5.20 10.75 17.30
C GLN A 166 -6.43 11.64 17.58
N ASP A 167 -7.36 11.18 18.41
CA ASP A 167 -8.51 11.94 18.88
C ASP A 167 -8.17 12.71 20.19
#